data_01184773bb291afeaf360b5e626d8d77
#
_entry.id   01184773bb291afeaf360b5e626d8d77
#
_cell.length_a   1.000
_cell.length_b   1.000
_cell.length_c   1.000
_cell.angle_alpha   90.00
_cell.angle_beta   90.00
_cell.angle_gamma   90.00
#
_symmetry.space_group_name_H-M   'P 1'
#
loop_
_entity.id
_entity.type
_entity.pdbx_description
1 polymer ?
#
loop_
_entity_poly.entity_id
_entity_poly.type
_entity_poly.pdbx_seq_one_letter_code
_entity_poly.pdbx_strand_id
1 'polypeptide(L)'
;MKKVQSLLLKARTALRRLLKRSPKANGHDQDAVQAHVNHDVDLSKPNISRFFVKQRHIAWVMLISVCVWGFYSYRSMPQRKDPDTPVKTAVAITVWPGASAEKVEQLVTRRIEEKVAQNANVEKIRSISRTNFSAVYVDLDENFPGNQIGKEFDDIALKLQAITDLPEGAGPIKFIKDFGDTSALMLTVASPKASEAEIDLRAKELSEAITRLRAQYPSAESAKRFTVISSLMHPISPHLLQDPLNLFADYLKDKGVARDLHVINEPGFVGVDGVSDETDDALLNHTRQFVNDKLQAADFHPDSWPFVVIRDPQESRAKLLTVAGDKYTYRQMDDFTDKIEKGLKGVAQASKVSRSGILPERVFLLYSQERIASYGLKPGDLPNILAARNITGAGPQLEAVGRNFSVDPSGEFKSEKQIGDVAVAHTDMGAPVYLRDLVDVERGYESPARFTNFYDWRDANGNWQRSRAITVAVQMRPGGYIRDFGESIDQALG
;
A
#
# COMPACT_ATOMS: atom_id res chain seq x y z
N MET A 1 28.74 31.58 7.56
CA MET A 1 29.96 32.34 7.27
C MET A 1 31.03 32.30 8.37
N LYS A 2 30.71 32.43 9.68
CA LYS A 2 31.70 32.41 10.77
C LYS A 2 32.49 31.10 10.96
N LYS A 3 31.90 29.92 10.63
CA LYS A 3 32.59 28.60 10.72
C LYS A 3 33.65 28.37 9.63
N VAL A 4 33.47 28.94 8.44
CA VAL A 4 34.40 28.77 7.30
C VAL A 4 35.66 29.64 7.52
N GLN A 5 35.50 30.84 8.09
CA GLN A 5 36.64 31.69 8.45
C GLN A 5 37.54 31.10 9.55
N SER A 6 36.94 30.37 10.53
CA SER A 6 37.72 29.71 11.55
C SER A 6 38.54 28.51 11.06
N LEU A 7 38.02 27.80 10.05
CA LEU A 7 38.73 26.67 9.39
C LEU A 7 39.89 27.15 8.54
N LEU A 8 39.72 28.24 7.81
CA LEU A 8 40.79 28.87 7.01
C LEU A 8 41.91 29.43 7.90
N LEU A 9 41.57 29.98 9.05
CA LEU A 9 42.56 30.47 10.01
C LEU A 9 43.38 29.33 10.64
N LYS A 10 42.74 28.19 10.95
CA LYS A 10 43.41 26.99 11.45
C LYS A 10 44.32 26.33 10.41
N ALA A 11 43.89 26.29 9.14
CA ALA A 11 44.69 25.77 8.05
C ALA A 11 45.95 26.66 7.79
N ARG A 12 45.82 27.98 7.88
CA ARG A 12 46.93 28.92 7.73
C ARG A 12 47.98 28.83 8.86
N THR A 13 47.53 28.55 10.09
CA THR A 13 48.44 28.33 11.22
C THR A 13 49.13 26.99 11.17
N ALA A 14 48.47 25.94 10.70
CA ALA A 14 49.08 24.62 10.48
C ALA A 14 50.13 24.63 9.38
N LEU A 15 49.89 25.34 8.28
CA LEU A 15 50.82 25.48 7.17
C LEU A 15 52.08 26.29 7.57
N ARG A 16 51.91 27.33 8.40
CA ARG A 16 53.07 28.08 8.97
C ARG A 16 53.90 27.26 9.93
N ARG A 17 53.35 26.31 10.67
CA ARG A 17 54.08 25.40 11.55
C ARG A 17 54.87 24.32 10.80
N LEU A 18 54.38 23.86 9.67
CA LEU A 18 55.10 22.95 8.76
C LEU A 18 56.28 23.58 8.08
N LEU A 19 56.14 24.87 7.69
CA LEU A 19 57.21 25.64 6.99
C LEU A 19 58.31 26.13 7.94
N LYS A 20 58.15 26.06 9.26
CA LYS A 20 59.14 26.50 10.27
C LYS A 20 60.01 25.39 10.90
N ARG A 21 59.85 24.15 10.49
CA ARG A 21 60.69 23.03 10.91
C ARG A 21 61.78 22.77 9.87
N SER A 22 62.82 23.60 9.85
CA SER A 22 64.13 23.21 9.34
C SER A 22 64.91 22.55 10.46
N PRO A 23 65.42 21.33 10.33
CA PRO A 23 66.34 20.76 11.31
C PRO A 23 67.67 21.48 11.21
N LYS A 24 68.16 21.95 12.35
CA LYS A 24 69.59 22.34 12.51
C LYS A 24 70.42 21.06 12.34
N ALA A 25 71.20 21.01 11.27
CA ALA A 25 72.20 20.00 11.04
C ALA A 25 73.38 20.25 12.00
N ASN A 26 73.62 19.30 12.88
CA ASN A 26 74.91 19.17 13.59
C ASN A 26 75.87 18.52 12.60
N GLY A 27 77.03 19.19 12.40
CA GLY A 27 78.15 18.70 11.60
C GLY A 27 78.80 17.46 12.21
N HIS A 28 78.66 16.34 11.54
CA HIS A 28 79.51 15.17 11.43
C HIS A 28 78.71 14.12 10.66
N ASP A 29 78.76 14.18 9.35
CA ASP A 29 78.47 13.12 8.37
C ASP A 29 78.36 13.74 6.97
N GLN A 30 79.43 14.46 6.54
CA GLN A 30 79.47 14.97 5.16
C GLN A 30 79.91 13.93 4.15
N ASP A 31 80.45 12.79 4.56
CA ASP A 31 80.97 11.77 3.64
C ASP A 31 79.97 10.65 3.27
N ALA A 32 78.89 10.47 4.02
CA ALA A 32 77.88 9.43 3.73
C ALA A 32 76.72 9.91 2.82
N VAL A 33 76.54 11.22 2.68
CA VAL A 33 75.41 11.77 1.87
C VAL A 33 75.82 11.99 0.40
N GLN A 34 77.14 12.03 0.08
CA GLN A 34 77.62 12.18 -1.32
C GLN A 34 77.60 10.88 -2.14
N ALA A 35 77.39 9.71 -1.56
CA ALA A 35 77.39 8.44 -2.30
C ALA A 35 76.05 8.04 -2.89
N HIS A 36 74.95 8.74 -2.59
CA HIS A 36 73.61 8.39 -3.10
C HIS A 36 72.97 9.42 -4.05
N VAL A 37 73.69 10.44 -4.51
CA VAL A 37 73.16 11.50 -5.43
C VAL A 37 73.72 11.43 -6.83
N ASN A 38 74.53 10.42 -7.16
CA ASN A 38 74.97 10.20 -8.56
C ASN A 38 74.06 9.17 -9.28
N HIS A 39 72.78 9.35 -9.24
CA HIS A 39 71.96 8.95 -10.37
C HIS A 39 72.03 10.10 -11.38
N ASP A 40 72.83 9.96 -12.43
CA ASP A 40 72.84 10.79 -13.60
C ASP A 40 71.43 10.86 -14.17
N VAL A 41 70.63 11.77 -13.65
CA VAL A 41 69.39 12.18 -14.27
C VAL A 41 69.82 12.91 -15.53
N ASP A 42 69.78 12.23 -16.66
CA ASP A 42 70.07 12.75 -17.99
C ASP A 42 69.18 13.98 -18.23
N LEU A 43 69.77 15.17 -17.93
CA LEU A 43 69.09 16.46 -17.97
C LEU A 43 68.79 16.92 -19.39
N SER A 44 69.17 16.14 -20.43
CA SER A 44 68.94 16.43 -21.82
C SER A 44 67.57 15.94 -22.35
N LYS A 45 66.94 15.02 -21.66
CA LYS A 45 65.60 14.52 -22.07
C LYS A 45 64.50 15.47 -21.62
N PRO A 46 63.50 15.76 -22.50
CA PRO A 46 62.38 16.61 -22.12
C PRO A 46 61.46 15.89 -21.13
N ASN A 47 61.67 16.14 -19.83
CA ASN A 47 60.79 15.64 -18.77
C ASN A 47 59.60 16.56 -18.60
N ILE A 48 58.40 16.01 -18.63
CA ILE A 48 57.12 16.73 -18.43
C ILE A 48 57.16 17.58 -17.16
N SER A 49 57.75 17.07 -16.07
CA SER A 49 57.89 17.78 -14.81
C SER A 49 58.70 19.08 -14.95
N ARG A 50 59.78 19.05 -15.76
CA ARG A 50 60.64 20.21 -16.00
C ARG A 50 59.94 21.29 -16.82
N PHE A 51 59.04 20.88 -17.73
CA PHE A 51 58.21 21.81 -18.51
C PHE A 51 57.32 22.65 -17.57
N PHE A 52 56.64 22.05 -16.62
CA PHE A 52 55.77 22.76 -15.69
C PHE A 52 56.55 23.65 -14.69
N VAL A 53 57.75 23.27 -14.30
CA VAL A 53 58.61 24.12 -13.49
C VAL A 53 59.12 25.35 -14.28
N LYS A 54 59.44 25.16 -15.54
CA LYS A 54 59.94 26.23 -16.41
C LYS A 54 58.83 27.19 -16.85
N GLN A 55 57.60 26.64 -17.08
CA GLN A 55 56.41 27.39 -17.51
C GLN A 55 55.41 27.53 -16.36
N ARG A 56 55.77 28.29 -15.33
CA ARG A 56 54.96 28.48 -14.12
C ARG A 56 53.51 28.91 -14.43
N HIS A 57 53.30 29.72 -15.44
CA HIS A 57 51.97 30.19 -15.80
C HIS A 57 51.07 29.07 -16.31
N ILE A 58 51.62 28.16 -17.14
CA ILE A 58 50.87 26.99 -17.65
C ILE A 58 50.50 26.05 -16.48
N ALA A 59 51.42 25.81 -15.52
CA ALA A 59 51.15 25.00 -14.34
C ALA A 59 50.02 25.60 -13.49
N TRP A 60 50.01 26.93 -13.29
CA TRP A 60 48.94 27.59 -12.54
C TRP A 60 47.59 27.55 -13.28
N VAL A 61 47.56 27.78 -14.59
CA VAL A 61 46.33 27.69 -15.39
C VAL A 61 45.77 26.28 -15.36
N MET A 62 46.61 25.26 -15.47
CA MET A 62 46.20 23.87 -15.41
C MET A 62 45.65 23.51 -14.02
N LEU A 63 46.33 23.93 -12.93
CA LEU A 63 45.87 23.74 -11.58
C LEU A 63 44.48 24.38 -11.33
N ILE A 64 44.35 25.63 -11.75
CA ILE A 64 43.07 26.35 -11.61
C ILE A 64 41.97 25.67 -12.43
N SER A 65 42.28 25.25 -13.68
CA SER A 65 41.31 24.51 -14.51
C SER A 65 40.84 23.20 -13.88
N VAL A 66 41.77 22.43 -13.32
CA VAL A 66 41.44 21.17 -12.62
C VAL A 66 40.60 21.47 -11.38
N CYS A 67 40.94 22.51 -10.60
CA CYS A 67 40.17 22.92 -9.43
C CYS A 67 38.74 23.37 -9.80
N VAL A 68 38.60 24.18 -10.86
CA VAL A 68 37.30 24.65 -11.38
C VAL A 68 36.48 23.45 -11.89
N TRP A 69 37.11 22.57 -12.68
CA TRP A 69 36.47 21.36 -13.19
C TRP A 69 36.05 20.43 -12.04
N GLY A 70 36.93 20.20 -11.06
CA GLY A 70 36.64 19.39 -9.89
C GLY A 70 35.48 19.96 -9.05
N PHE A 71 35.47 21.29 -8.86
CA PHE A 71 34.38 21.96 -8.16
C PHE A 71 33.06 21.86 -8.94
N TYR A 72 33.08 22.04 -10.26
CA TYR A 72 31.92 21.88 -11.13
C TYR A 72 31.42 20.43 -11.09
N SER A 73 32.30 19.45 -11.29
CA SER A 73 31.96 18.03 -11.24
C SER A 73 31.36 17.64 -9.89
N TYR A 74 31.96 18.09 -8.78
CA TYR A 74 31.45 17.83 -7.43
C TYR A 74 30.02 18.40 -7.26
N ARG A 75 29.79 19.60 -7.81
CA ARG A 75 28.48 20.24 -7.69
C ARG A 75 27.44 19.63 -8.62
N SER A 76 27.86 18.98 -9.71
CA SER A 76 26.99 18.29 -10.68
C SER A 76 26.83 16.78 -10.38
N MET A 77 27.44 16.25 -9.31
CA MET A 77 27.24 14.85 -8.92
C MET A 77 25.83 14.63 -8.36
N PRO A 78 25.09 13.64 -8.88
CA PRO A 78 23.77 13.29 -8.35
C PRO A 78 23.89 12.94 -6.86
N GLN A 79 22.99 13.51 -6.05
CA GLN A 79 22.95 13.28 -4.61
C GLN A 79 21.71 12.45 -4.29
N ARG A 80 21.90 11.25 -3.79
CA ARG A 80 20.86 10.35 -3.31
C ARG A 80 21.09 10.00 -1.84
N LYS A 81 20.03 9.62 -1.18
CA LYS A 81 20.10 9.14 0.20
C LYS A 81 20.81 7.78 0.27
N ASP A 82 20.44 6.87 -0.61
CA ASP A 82 20.98 5.53 -0.69
C ASP A 82 21.60 5.28 -2.08
N PRO A 83 22.73 4.55 -2.18
CA PRO A 83 23.32 4.21 -3.47
C PRO A 83 22.39 3.28 -4.26
N ASP A 84 22.36 3.43 -5.60
CA ASP A 84 21.69 2.47 -6.48
C ASP A 84 22.43 1.14 -6.45
N THR A 85 21.94 0.19 -5.71
CA THR A 85 22.37 -1.21 -5.80
C THR A 85 21.47 -1.91 -6.80
N PRO A 86 21.99 -2.31 -7.97
CA PRO A 86 21.17 -3.05 -8.92
C PRO A 86 20.82 -4.42 -8.34
N VAL A 87 19.53 -4.63 -8.06
CA VAL A 87 19.03 -5.90 -7.56
C VAL A 87 18.97 -6.89 -8.71
N LYS A 88 19.71 -8.00 -8.60
CA LYS A 88 19.81 -9.06 -9.60
C LYS A 88 18.88 -10.23 -9.33
N THR A 89 17.95 -10.08 -8.41
CA THR A 89 16.95 -11.07 -8.03
C THR A 89 15.57 -10.61 -8.43
N ALA A 90 14.77 -11.51 -9.01
CA ALA A 90 13.35 -11.30 -9.27
C ALA A 90 12.54 -12.48 -8.72
N VAL A 91 11.22 -12.33 -8.60
CA VAL A 91 10.36 -13.44 -8.18
C VAL A 91 9.13 -13.57 -9.08
N ALA A 92 8.81 -14.80 -9.45
CA ALA A 92 7.55 -15.17 -10.10
C ALA A 92 6.62 -15.80 -9.06
N ILE A 93 5.46 -15.20 -8.86
CA ILE A 93 4.46 -15.65 -7.89
C ILE A 93 3.22 -16.14 -8.65
N THR A 94 2.71 -17.31 -8.25
CA THR A 94 1.46 -17.85 -8.78
C THR A 94 0.62 -18.42 -7.64
N VAL A 95 -0.68 -18.15 -7.66
CA VAL A 95 -1.64 -18.65 -6.68
C VAL A 95 -2.55 -19.66 -7.38
N TRP A 96 -2.75 -20.83 -6.78
CA TRP A 96 -3.67 -21.86 -7.25
C TRP A 96 -4.54 -22.36 -6.09
N PRO A 97 -5.70 -21.75 -5.85
CA PRO A 97 -6.57 -22.12 -4.74
C PRO A 97 -7.03 -23.58 -4.80
N GLY A 98 -6.99 -24.28 -3.69
CA GLY A 98 -7.41 -25.69 -3.57
C GLY A 98 -6.34 -26.72 -3.97
N ALA A 99 -5.18 -26.30 -4.44
CA ALA A 99 -4.11 -27.22 -4.84
C ALA A 99 -3.17 -27.56 -3.67
N SER A 100 -2.81 -28.85 -3.54
CA SER A 100 -1.77 -29.28 -2.60
C SER A 100 -0.37 -28.78 -3.03
N ALA A 101 0.56 -28.73 -2.09
CA ALA A 101 1.95 -28.30 -2.36
C ALA A 101 2.62 -29.13 -3.48
N GLU A 102 2.39 -30.45 -3.51
CA GLU A 102 2.91 -31.34 -4.54
C GLU A 102 2.36 -31.01 -5.94
N LYS A 103 1.04 -30.76 -6.04
CA LYS A 103 0.42 -30.38 -7.32
C LYS A 103 0.94 -29.02 -7.80
N VAL A 104 1.06 -28.06 -6.88
CA VAL A 104 1.63 -26.74 -7.18
C VAL A 104 3.06 -26.88 -7.70
N GLU A 105 3.88 -27.73 -7.07
CA GLU A 105 5.25 -27.97 -7.51
C GLU A 105 5.30 -28.57 -8.92
N GLN A 106 4.59 -29.69 -9.15
CA GLN A 106 4.68 -30.45 -10.39
C GLN A 106 4.08 -29.71 -11.60
N LEU A 107 2.97 -29.01 -11.42
CA LEU A 107 2.19 -28.45 -12.52
C LEU A 107 2.37 -26.93 -12.71
N VAL A 108 2.86 -26.22 -11.71
CA VAL A 108 3.06 -24.76 -11.77
C VAL A 108 4.53 -24.40 -11.60
N THR A 109 5.13 -24.74 -10.45
CA THR A 109 6.50 -24.32 -10.12
C THR A 109 7.51 -24.84 -11.16
N ARG A 110 7.46 -26.12 -11.46
CA ARG A 110 8.37 -26.76 -12.42
C ARG A 110 8.26 -26.17 -13.83
N ARG A 111 7.05 -25.79 -14.26
CA ARG A 111 6.86 -25.11 -15.56
C ARG A 111 7.52 -23.74 -15.61
N ILE A 112 7.42 -22.99 -14.51
CA ILE A 112 8.08 -21.68 -14.37
C ILE A 112 9.59 -21.86 -14.37
N GLU A 113 10.12 -22.82 -13.59
CA GLU A 113 11.55 -23.11 -13.51
C GLU A 113 12.12 -23.51 -14.88
N GLU A 114 11.46 -24.41 -15.62
CA GLU A 114 11.88 -24.86 -16.95
C GLU A 114 11.94 -23.69 -17.96
N LYS A 115 11.03 -22.72 -17.85
CA LYS A 115 11.04 -21.53 -18.73
C LYS A 115 12.12 -20.53 -18.34
N VAL A 116 12.31 -20.29 -17.05
CA VAL A 116 13.35 -19.39 -16.53
C VAL A 116 14.75 -19.94 -16.83
N ALA A 117 14.95 -21.26 -16.68
CA ALA A 117 16.22 -21.91 -16.95
C ALA A 117 16.68 -21.84 -18.42
N GLN A 118 15.78 -21.45 -19.35
CA GLN A 118 16.14 -21.21 -20.76
C GLN A 118 16.90 -19.89 -20.98
N ASN A 119 17.07 -19.06 -19.94
CA ASN A 119 17.84 -17.83 -20.02
C ASN A 119 19.28 -18.07 -19.59
N ALA A 120 20.21 -17.79 -20.49
CA ALA A 120 21.64 -18.02 -20.27
C ALA A 120 22.25 -17.17 -19.14
N ASN A 121 21.63 -16.05 -18.80
CA ASN A 121 22.11 -15.09 -17.78
C ASN A 121 21.52 -15.37 -16.39
N VAL A 122 20.72 -16.43 -16.24
CA VAL A 122 20.21 -16.88 -14.94
C VAL A 122 21.24 -17.81 -14.31
N GLU A 123 21.78 -17.42 -13.18
CA GLU A 123 22.76 -18.20 -12.44
C GLU A 123 22.09 -19.21 -11.51
N LYS A 124 21.03 -18.77 -10.81
CA LYS A 124 20.39 -19.60 -9.78
C LYS A 124 18.87 -19.42 -9.78
N ILE A 125 18.18 -20.54 -9.62
CA ILE A 125 16.73 -20.58 -9.41
C ILE A 125 16.46 -21.20 -8.03
N ARG A 126 15.62 -20.56 -7.24
CA ARG A 126 15.16 -21.07 -5.93
C ARG A 126 13.65 -20.99 -5.92
N SER A 127 12.99 -22.06 -5.52
CA SER A 127 11.53 -22.12 -5.50
C SER A 127 10.99 -22.55 -4.15
N ILE A 128 9.77 -22.09 -3.87
CA ILE A 128 9.00 -22.48 -2.70
C ILE A 128 7.59 -22.84 -3.17
N SER A 129 7.24 -24.10 -3.02
CA SER A 129 5.89 -24.63 -3.30
C SER A 129 5.17 -24.91 -1.99
N ARG A 130 4.00 -24.31 -1.81
CA ARG A 130 3.12 -24.52 -0.66
C ARG A 130 1.70 -24.79 -1.15
N THR A 131 0.83 -25.24 -0.26
CA THR A 131 -0.61 -25.31 -0.54
C THR A 131 -1.10 -23.97 -1.07
N ASN A 132 -1.74 -23.97 -2.24
CA ASN A 132 -2.27 -22.81 -2.95
C ASN A 132 -1.25 -21.79 -3.49
N PHE A 133 0.06 -21.99 -3.36
CA PHE A 133 1.04 -20.94 -3.62
C PHE A 133 2.36 -21.48 -4.18
N SER A 134 2.87 -20.79 -5.22
CA SER A 134 4.21 -20.97 -5.78
C SER A 134 4.96 -19.64 -5.80
N ALA A 135 6.23 -19.65 -5.40
CA ALA A 135 7.16 -18.56 -5.58
C ALA A 135 8.48 -19.08 -6.15
N VAL A 136 8.90 -18.55 -7.29
CA VAL A 136 10.17 -18.90 -7.96
C VAL A 136 11.05 -17.66 -7.99
N TYR A 137 12.16 -17.69 -7.26
CA TYR A 137 13.18 -16.66 -7.22
C TYR A 137 14.19 -16.91 -8.32
N VAL A 138 14.53 -15.87 -9.07
CA VAL A 138 15.44 -15.90 -10.20
C VAL A 138 16.60 -14.96 -9.91
N ASP A 139 17.79 -15.51 -9.76
CA ASP A 139 19.01 -14.75 -9.53
C ASP A 139 19.83 -14.71 -10.84
N LEU A 140 20.17 -13.51 -11.32
CA LEU A 140 21.06 -13.30 -12.45
C LEU A 140 22.53 -13.39 -12.02
N ASP A 141 23.43 -13.69 -12.98
CA ASP A 141 24.88 -13.76 -12.77
C ASP A 141 25.42 -12.52 -12.04
N GLU A 142 26.30 -12.74 -11.05
CA GLU A 142 26.90 -11.65 -10.26
C GLU A 142 27.67 -10.64 -11.11
N ASN A 143 28.23 -11.06 -12.26
CA ASN A 143 28.96 -10.19 -13.18
C ASN A 143 28.06 -9.55 -14.25
N PHE A 144 26.74 -9.85 -14.25
CA PHE A 144 25.83 -9.30 -15.24
C PHE A 144 25.73 -7.77 -15.14
N PRO A 145 25.85 -7.02 -16.27
CA PRO A 145 25.88 -5.57 -16.25
C PRO A 145 24.60 -4.95 -15.69
N GLY A 146 24.73 -4.05 -14.71
CA GLY A 146 23.59 -3.43 -14.01
C GLY A 146 22.62 -2.70 -14.94
N ASN A 147 23.12 -2.08 -16.02
CA ASN A 147 22.31 -1.35 -17.01
C ASN A 147 21.47 -2.28 -17.93
N GLN A 148 21.70 -3.59 -17.93
CA GLN A 148 20.98 -4.57 -18.75
C GLN A 148 20.01 -5.45 -17.93
N ILE A 149 20.05 -5.38 -16.59
CA ILE A 149 19.22 -6.20 -15.70
C ILE A 149 17.72 -6.01 -16.01
N GLY A 150 17.27 -4.77 -16.20
CA GLY A 150 15.88 -4.49 -16.52
C GLY A 150 15.40 -5.18 -17.79
N LYS A 151 16.24 -5.17 -18.85
CA LYS A 151 15.95 -5.82 -20.13
C LYS A 151 15.88 -7.35 -19.97
N GLU A 152 16.83 -7.93 -19.24
CA GLU A 152 16.85 -9.39 -19.03
C GLU A 152 15.62 -9.86 -18.26
N PHE A 153 15.23 -9.12 -17.23
CA PHE A 153 13.99 -9.42 -16.50
C PHE A 153 12.72 -9.20 -17.36
N ASP A 154 12.73 -8.25 -18.30
CA ASP A 154 11.63 -8.08 -19.25
C ASP A 154 11.54 -9.30 -20.21
N ASP A 155 12.68 -9.80 -20.69
CA ASP A 155 12.74 -10.99 -21.53
C ASP A 155 12.24 -12.25 -20.77
N ILE A 156 12.60 -12.39 -19.50
CA ILE A 156 12.07 -13.45 -18.62
C ILE A 156 10.55 -13.28 -18.42
N ALA A 157 10.08 -12.07 -18.16
CA ALA A 157 8.65 -11.80 -17.99
C ALA A 157 7.82 -12.19 -19.22
N LEU A 158 8.32 -11.87 -20.43
CA LEU A 158 7.70 -12.25 -21.70
C LEU A 158 7.61 -13.77 -21.88
N LYS A 159 8.70 -14.50 -21.53
CA LYS A 159 8.70 -15.96 -21.57
C LYS A 159 7.73 -16.58 -20.58
N LEU A 160 7.58 -15.99 -19.38
CA LEU A 160 6.63 -16.44 -18.38
C LEU A 160 5.17 -16.16 -18.79
N GLN A 161 4.90 -15.01 -19.43
CA GLN A 161 3.58 -14.71 -19.99
C GLN A 161 3.17 -15.64 -21.14
N ALA A 162 4.15 -16.20 -21.85
CA ALA A 162 3.91 -17.16 -22.92
C ALA A 162 3.52 -18.58 -22.41
N ILE A 163 3.53 -18.82 -21.11
CA ILE A 163 3.05 -20.06 -20.51
C ILE A 163 1.52 -20.05 -20.52
N THR A 164 0.91 -20.82 -21.40
CA THR A 164 -0.56 -20.92 -21.54
C THR A 164 -1.12 -22.23 -21.01
N ASP A 165 -0.26 -23.18 -20.64
CA ASP A 165 -0.58 -24.54 -20.24
C ASP A 165 -0.63 -24.76 -18.72
N LEU A 166 -0.95 -23.68 -17.98
CA LEU A 166 -1.21 -23.79 -16.55
C LEU A 166 -2.55 -24.49 -16.29
N PRO A 167 -2.68 -25.24 -15.18
CA PRO A 167 -3.93 -25.87 -14.79
C PRO A 167 -5.06 -24.86 -14.62
N GLU A 168 -6.29 -25.28 -14.90
CA GLU A 168 -7.49 -24.47 -14.68
C GLU A 168 -7.58 -24.02 -13.21
N GLY A 169 -7.82 -22.74 -12.98
CA GLY A 169 -7.85 -22.10 -11.65
C GLY A 169 -6.48 -21.72 -11.10
N ALA A 170 -5.36 -22.08 -11.75
CA ALA A 170 -4.07 -21.47 -11.45
C ALA A 170 -4.08 -20.02 -11.95
N GLY A 171 -3.82 -19.06 -11.04
CA GLY A 171 -3.82 -17.65 -11.37
C GLY A 171 -2.68 -17.26 -12.32
N PRO A 172 -2.72 -16.03 -12.85
CA PRO A 172 -1.66 -15.55 -13.71
C PRO A 172 -0.33 -15.49 -12.96
N ILE A 173 0.77 -15.74 -13.69
CA ILE A 173 2.12 -15.60 -13.14
C ILE A 173 2.41 -14.12 -12.95
N LYS A 174 2.56 -13.69 -11.71
CA LYS A 174 2.95 -12.33 -11.35
C LYS A 174 4.47 -12.28 -11.19
N PHE A 175 5.15 -11.68 -12.16
CA PHE A 175 6.59 -11.49 -12.11
C PHE A 175 6.95 -10.13 -11.51
N ILE A 176 7.71 -10.14 -10.41
CA ILE A 176 8.13 -8.95 -9.67
C ILE A 176 9.66 -8.86 -9.80
N LYS A 177 10.12 -7.82 -10.50
CA LYS A 177 11.54 -7.57 -10.79
C LYS A 177 12.17 -6.48 -9.92
N ASP A 178 11.36 -5.69 -9.22
CA ASP A 178 11.79 -4.52 -8.47
C ASP A 178 11.70 -4.77 -6.97
N PHE A 179 12.68 -5.50 -6.40
CA PHE A 179 12.79 -5.70 -4.95
C PHE A 179 13.62 -4.61 -4.25
N GLY A 180 14.40 -3.87 -5.01
CA GLY A 180 15.38 -2.92 -4.48
C GLY A 180 14.97 -1.46 -4.59
N ASP A 181 13.79 -1.18 -5.11
CA ASP A 181 13.29 0.18 -5.27
C ASP A 181 12.99 0.80 -3.90
N THR A 182 13.97 1.51 -3.35
CA THR A 182 13.79 2.30 -2.13
C THR A 182 13.04 3.58 -2.46
N SER A 183 11.93 3.80 -1.77
CA SER A 183 11.19 5.05 -1.90
C SER A 183 11.98 6.19 -1.28
N ALA A 184 12.23 7.26 -2.06
CA ALA A 184 12.91 8.46 -1.58
C ALA A 184 12.03 9.24 -0.60
N LEU A 185 10.71 9.11 -0.74
CA LEU A 185 9.72 9.73 0.13
C LEU A 185 8.58 8.76 0.42
N MET A 186 8.15 8.72 1.67
CA MET A 186 6.93 8.02 2.10
C MET A 186 6.02 9.00 2.83
N LEU A 187 4.85 9.25 2.28
CA LEU A 187 3.82 10.09 2.86
C LEU A 187 2.73 9.20 3.44
N THR A 188 2.46 9.31 4.71
CA THR A 188 1.35 8.60 5.35
C THR A 188 0.19 9.57 5.57
N VAL A 189 -0.90 9.31 4.88
CA VAL A 189 -2.16 10.05 5.03
C VAL A 189 -3.01 9.27 6.03
N ALA A 190 -3.21 9.84 7.21
CA ALA A 190 -3.99 9.23 8.29
C ALA A 190 -5.33 9.96 8.48
N SER A 191 -6.37 9.22 8.82
CA SER A 191 -7.66 9.81 9.17
C SER A 191 -7.59 10.52 10.52
N PRO A 192 -8.06 11.76 10.64
CA PRO A 192 -8.27 12.37 11.94
C PRO A 192 -9.35 11.62 12.72
N LYS A 193 -9.38 11.77 14.03
CA LYS A 193 -10.47 11.28 14.87
C LYS A 193 -11.73 12.13 14.66
N ALA A 194 -12.88 11.53 14.93
CA ALA A 194 -14.15 12.24 14.91
C ALA A 194 -14.13 13.40 15.92
N SER A 195 -14.73 14.53 15.55
CA SER A 195 -14.86 15.69 16.43
C SER A 195 -15.89 15.45 17.54
N GLU A 196 -15.80 16.20 18.64
CA GLU A 196 -16.75 16.09 19.72
C GLU A 196 -18.20 16.34 19.26
N ALA A 197 -18.42 17.29 18.35
CA ALA A 197 -19.74 17.57 17.81
C ALA A 197 -20.33 16.38 17.00
N GLU A 198 -19.49 15.68 16.26
CA GLU A 198 -19.88 14.45 15.53
C GLU A 198 -20.21 13.32 16.50
N ILE A 199 -19.42 13.19 17.59
CA ILE A 199 -19.66 12.21 18.64
C ILE A 199 -20.96 12.53 19.39
N ASP A 200 -21.22 13.79 19.70
CA ASP A 200 -22.45 14.24 20.38
C ASP A 200 -23.71 13.92 19.56
N LEU A 201 -23.66 14.18 18.24
CA LEU A 201 -24.75 13.84 17.34
C LEU A 201 -25.00 12.32 17.32
N ARG A 202 -23.94 11.55 17.17
CA ARG A 202 -24.01 10.08 17.13
C ARG A 202 -24.50 9.50 18.46
N ALA A 203 -24.05 10.04 19.57
CA ALA A 203 -24.48 9.63 20.91
C ALA A 203 -25.98 9.88 21.16
N LYS A 204 -26.50 10.99 20.64
CA LYS A 204 -27.93 11.30 20.72
C LYS A 204 -28.76 10.30 19.92
N GLU A 205 -28.41 10.09 18.66
CA GLU A 205 -29.09 9.11 17.78
C GLU A 205 -29.08 7.70 18.40
N LEU A 206 -27.93 7.28 18.94
CA LEU A 206 -27.75 5.99 19.60
C LEU A 206 -28.61 5.87 20.87
N SER A 207 -28.59 6.89 21.74
CA SER A 207 -29.41 6.91 22.97
C SER A 207 -30.91 6.80 22.65
N GLU A 208 -31.36 7.53 21.64
CA GLU A 208 -32.75 7.47 21.18
C GLU A 208 -33.11 6.10 20.59
N ALA A 209 -32.22 5.49 19.80
CA ALA A 209 -32.45 4.17 19.22
C ALA A 209 -32.51 3.06 20.28
N ILE A 210 -31.58 3.06 21.25
CA ILE A 210 -31.61 2.10 22.36
C ILE A 210 -32.91 2.29 23.18
N THR A 211 -33.31 3.53 23.43
CA THR A 211 -34.53 3.83 24.17
C THR A 211 -35.78 3.34 23.43
N ARG A 212 -35.87 3.59 22.12
CA ARG A 212 -36.98 3.07 21.28
C ARG A 212 -37.03 1.56 21.30
N LEU A 213 -35.89 0.88 21.10
CA LEU A 213 -35.83 -0.57 21.10
C LEU A 213 -36.29 -1.17 22.44
N ARG A 214 -35.80 -0.60 23.54
CA ARG A 214 -36.14 -1.06 24.88
C ARG A 214 -37.61 -0.81 25.26
N ALA A 215 -38.22 0.25 24.70
CA ALA A 215 -39.66 0.48 24.83
C ALA A 215 -40.48 -0.52 24.00
N GLN A 216 -40.00 -0.92 22.85
CA GLN A 216 -40.66 -1.95 22.02
C GLN A 216 -40.57 -3.35 22.62
N TYR A 217 -39.45 -3.68 23.28
CA TYR A 217 -39.20 -4.97 23.92
C TYR A 217 -38.90 -4.77 25.42
N PRO A 218 -39.92 -4.55 26.26
CA PRO A 218 -39.74 -4.37 27.68
C PRO A 218 -39.27 -5.67 28.35
N SER A 219 -38.26 -5.57 29.21
CA SER A 219 -37.77 -6.70 30.01
C SER A 219 -37.98 -6.45 31.50
N ALA A 220 -38.35 -7.48 32.24
CA ALA A 220 -38.47 -7.42 33.69
C ALA A 220 -37.14 -7.22 34.42
N GLU A 221 -36.02 -7.56 33.75
CA GLU A 221 -34.65 -7.48 34.27
C GLU A 221 -33.90 -6.25 33.73
N SER A 222 -34.54 -5.08 33.75
CA SER A 222 -33.98 -3.84 33.18
C SER A 222 -32.60 -3.47 33.74
N ALA A 223 -32.31 -3.79 35.00
CA ALA A 223 -31.01 -3.54 35.64
C ALA A 223 -29.85 -4.35 35.06
N LYS A 224 -30.12 -5.49 34.40
CA LYS A 224 -29.13 -6.37 33.78
C LYS A 224 -29.04 -6.16 32.26
N ARG A 225 -29.78 -5.20 31.75
CA ARG A 225 -29.82 -4.93 30.30
C ARG A 225 -28.53 -4.30 29.82
N PHE A 226 -28.09 -4.72 28.66
CA PHE A 226 -26.89 -4.21 27.99
C PHE A 226 -27.15 -4.03 26.51
N THR A 227 -26.37 -3.17 25.89
CA THR A 227 -26.27 -3.05 24.43
C THR A 227 -24.79 -3.07 24.05
N VAL A 228 -24.35 -4.06 23.29
CA VAL A 228 -23.02 -4.03 22.64
C VAL A 228 -23.20 -3.36 21.31
N ILE A 229 -22.42 -2.30 21.09
CA ILE A 229 -22.55 -1.43 19.93
C ILE A 229 -21.18 -1.18 19.29
N SER A 230 -21.17 -1.10 17.95
CA SER A 230 -20.10 -0.51 17.16
C SER A 230 -20.67 0.64 16.34
N SER A 231 -20.06 1.82 16.44
CA SER A 231 -20.52 3.03 15.73
C SER A 231 -19.83 3.16 14.38
N LEU A 232 -20.53 3.81 13.45
CA LEU A 232 -20.09 4.08 12.09
C LEU A 232 -20.25 5.56 11.79
N MET A 233 -19.24 6.22 11.22
CA MET A 233 -19.36 7.63 10.82
C MET A 233 -20.21 7.81 9.58
N HIS A 234 -20.23 6.82 8.70
CA HIS A 234 -21.02 6.85 7.48
C HIS A 234 -22.03 5.70 7.47
N PRO A 235 -23.20 5.89 6.88
CA PRO A 235 -24.19 4.82 6.76
C PRO A 235 -23.67 3.70 5.88
N ILE A 236 -23.86 2.47 6.36
CA ILE A 236 -23.60 1.23 5.63
C ILE A 236 -24.95 0.57 5.36
N SER A 237 -25.05 -0.17 4.27
CA SER A 237 -26.26 -0.91 3.99
C SER A 237 -26.56 -1.92 5.11
N PRO A 238 -27.78 -1.87 5.68
CA PRO A 238 -28.17 -2.82 6.72
C PRO A 238 -28.09 -4.29 6.27
N HIS A 239 -28.30 -4.58 4.98
CA HIS A 239 -28.28 -5.95 4.45
C HIS A 239 -26.92 -6.62 4.63
N LEU A 240 -25.80 -5.88 4.50
CA LEU A 240 -24.45 -6.44 4.64
C LEU A 240 -24.15 -6.95 6.06
N LEU A 241 -24.75 -6.34 7.08
CA LEU A 241 -24.44 -6.61 8.48
C LEU A 241 -25.52 -7.44 9.19
N GLN A 242 -26.69 -7.65 8.54
CA GLN A 242 -27.81 -8.35 9.16
C GLN A 242 -27.45 -9.78 9.57
N ASP A 243 -26.87 -10.57 8.65
CA ASP A 243 -26.49 -11.95 8.92
C ASP A 243 -25.38 -12.07 9.97
N PRO A 244 -24.26 -11.30 9.90
CA PRO A 244 -23.26 -11.27 10.96
C PRO A 244 -23.83 -10.94 12.35
N LEU A 245 -24.79 -10.00 12.43
CA LEU A 245 -25.40 -9.59 13.69
C LEU A 245 -26.34 -10.66 14.23
N ASN A 246 -27.12 -11.31 13.36
CA ASN A 246 -27.96 -12.46 13.75
C ASN A 246 -27.10 -13.61 14.28
N LEU A 247 -26.01 -13.95 13.57
CA LEU A 247 -25.06 -14.96 14.03
C LEU A 247 -24.40 -14.59 15.37
N PHE A 248 -24.16 -13.32 15.61
CA PHE A 248 -23.63 -12.85 16.88
C PHE A 248 -24.66 -13.00 18.03
N ALA A 249 -25.92 -12.64 17.76
CA ALA A 249 -26.99 -12.85 18.74
C ALA A 249 -27.15 -14.35 19.09
N ASP A 250 -27.17 -15.22 18.08
CA ASP A 250 -27.24 -16.67 18.28
C ASP A 250 -26.01 -17.19 19.04
N TYR A 251 -24.82 -16.71 18.73
CA TYR A 251 -23.58 -17.07 19.45
C TYR A 251 -23.65 -16.73 20.94
N LEU A 252 -24.12 -15.52 21.29
CA LEU A 252 -24.29 -15.13 22.70
C LEU A 252 -25.33 -15.98 23.44
N LYS A 253 -26.41 -16.35 22.76
CA LYS A 253 -27.45 -17.21 23.26
C LYS A 253 -26.94 -18.64 23.49
N ASP A 254 -26.28 -19.24 22.51
CA ASP A 254 -25.76 -20.61 22.56
C ASP A 254 -24.68 -20.77 23.63
N LYS A 255 -23.89 -19.75 23.87
CA LYS A 255 -22.89 -19.70 24.94
C LYS A 255 -23.52 -19.49 26.33
N GLY A 256 -24.80 -19.19 26.41
CA GLY A 256 -25.49 -18.86 27.66
C GLY A 256 -25.06 -17.53 28.29
N VAL A 257 -24.38 -16.67 27.50
CA VAL A 257 -23.85 -15.37 27.93
C VAL A 257 -24.96 -14.34 28.08
N ALA A 258 -25.95 -14.38 27.19
CA ALA A 258 -27.05 -13.45 27.19
C ALA A 258 -28.36 -14.07 26.72
N ARG A 259 -29.46 -13.44 27.10
CA ARG A 259 -30.82 -13.80 26.75
C ARG A 259 -31.61 -12.59 26.31
N ASP A 260 -32.79 -12.82 25.74
CA ASP A 260 -33.70 -11.76 25.25
C ASP A 260 -33.00 -10.79 24.29
N LEU A 261 -32.35 -11.38 23.24
CA LEU A 261 -31.46 -10.67 22.33
C LEU A 261 -32.22 -10.07 21.15
N HIS A 262 -31.93 -8.78 20.87
CA HIS A 262 -32.49 -8.03 19.76
C HIS A 262 -31.34 -7.34 18.99
N VAL A 263 -31.33 -7.52 17.68
CA VAL A 263 -30.35 -6.90 16.80
C VAL A 263 -30.67 -5.42 16.56
N ILE A 264 -29.66 -4.58 16.65
CA ILE A 264 -29.70 -3.16 16.24
C ILE A 264 -28.91 -3.04 14.96
N ASN A 265 -29.56 -2.63 13.89
CA ASN A 265 -28.96 -2.44 12.58
C ASN A 265 -29.45 -1.12 11.97
N GLU A 266 -28.89 -0.05 12.44
CA GLU A 266 -29.23 1.32 12.06
C GLU A 266 -28.11 1.94 11.22
N PRO A 267 -28.37 2.91 10.33
CA PRO A 267 -27.36 3.43 9.39
C PRO A 267 -26.08 3.99 10.01
N GLY A 268 -26.01 4.23 11.28
CA GLY A 268 -24.83 4.82 11.94
C GLY A 268 -24.25 4.00 13.07
N PHE A 269 -24.87 2.88 13.40
CA PHE A 269 -24.39 1.98 14.44
C PHE A 269 -25.07 0.62 14.34
N VAL A 270 -24.32 -0.40 14.73
CA VAL A 270 -24.77 -1.77 14.70
C VAL A 270 -24.43 -2.48 15.99
N GLY A 271 -25.24 -3.44 16.39
CA GLY A 271 -25.00 -4.18 17.61
C GLY A 271 -26.16 -5.07 18.05
N VAL A 272 -26.11 -5.48 19.30
CA VAL A 272 -27.12 -6.35 19.91
C VAL A 272 -27.47 -5.83 21.30
N ASP A 273 -28.75 -5.72 21.59
CA ASP A 273 -29.29 -5.43 22.92
C ASP A 273 -29.81 -6.73 23.52
N GLY A 274 -29.69 -6.89 24.84
CA GLY A 274 -30.17 -8.06 25.56
C GLY A 274 -30.00 -7.95 27.06
N VAL A 275 -30.19 -9.09 27.75
CA VAL A 275 -30.03 -9.21 29.19
C VAL A 275 -28.87 -10.15 29.49
N SER A 276 -27.96 -9.76 30.39
CA SER A 276 -26.80 -10.58 30.77
C SER A 276 -26.39 -10.31 32.22
N ASP A 277 -25.94 -11.36 32.86
CA ASP A 277 -25.35 -11.32 34.21
C ASP A 277 -23.81 -11.04 34.14
N GLU A 278 -23.24 -11.02 32.95
CA GLU A 278 -21.81 -10.80 32.71
C GLU A 278 -21.41 -9.33 32.87
N THR A 279 -20.11 -9.10 33.13
CA THR A 279 -19.51 -7.75 33.17
C THR A 279 -19.32 -7.18 31.78
N ASP A 280 -19.17 -5.84 31.67
CA ASP A 280 -18.93 -5.16 30.41
C ASP A 280 -17.67 -5.71 29.70
N ASP A 281 -16.58 -5.96 30.44
CA ASP A 281 -15.34 -6.52 29.90
C ASP A 281 -15.52 -7.96 29.38
N ALA A 282 -16.29 -8.78 30.06
CA ALA A 282 -16.60 -10.13 29.61
C ALA A 282 -17.42 -10.11 28.31
N LEU A 283 -18.43 -9.25 28.21
CA LEU A 283 -19.23 -9.05 27.01
C LEU A 283 -18.38 -8.58 25.83
N LEU A 284 -17.46 -7.61 26.04
CA LEU A 284 -16.53 -7.15 25.02
C LEU A 284 -15.57 -8.26 24.57
N ASN A 285 -15.11 -9.11 25.49
CA ASN A 285 -14.24 -10.24 25.16
C ASN A 285 -14.99 -11.28 24.31
N HIS A 286 -16.23 -11.62 24.64
CA HIS A 286 -17.07 -12.49 23.82
C HIS A 286 -17.31 -11.91 22.44
N THR A 287 -17.55 -10.61 22.33
CA THR A 287 -17.73 -9.91 21.07
C THR A 287 -16.48 -9.99 20.20
N ARG A 288 -15.31 -9.68 20.77
CA ARG A 288 -14.01 -9.77 20.05
C ARG A 288 -13.71 -11.20 19.63
N GLN A 289 -13.96 -12.18 20.51
CA GLN A 289 -13.77 -13.58 20.18
C GLN A 289 -14.67 -14.02 19.02
N PHE A 290 -15.95 -13.64 19.03
CA PHE A 290 -16.86 -13.94 17.94
C PHE A 290 -16.38 -13.34 16.62
N VAL A 291 -16.05 -12.05 16.60
CA VAL A 291 -15.62 -11.36 15.38
C VAL A 291 -14.32 -11.97 14.83
N ASN A 292 -13.36 -12.30 15.71
CA ASN A 292 -12.11 -12.92 15.30
C ASN A 292 -12.31 -14.35 14.78
N ASP A 293 -13.06 -15.19 15.51
CA ASP A 293 -13.16 -16.62 15.21
C ASP A 293 -14.18 -16.93 14.11
N LYS A 294 -15.27 -16.18 14.02
CA LYS A 294 -16.36 -16.43 13.08
C LYS A 294 -16.30 -15.55 11.85
N LEU A 295 -15.98 -14.26 12.02
CA LEU A 295 -15.89 -13.32 10.90
C LEU A 295 -14.46 -13.18 10.37
N GLN A 296 -13.44 -13.68 11.07
CA GLN A 296 -12.02 -13.53 10.74
C GLN A 296 -11.63 -12.06 10.51
N ALA A 297 -12.21 -11.17 11.28
CA ALA A 297 -12.08 -9.72 11.20
C ALA A 297 -11.70 -9.14 12.58
N ALA A 298 -11.35 -7.86 12.61
CA ALA A 298 -11.12 -7.14 13.87
C ALA A 298 -12.42 -6.54 14.44
N ASP A 299 -13.33 -6.14 13.56
CA ASP A 299 -14.59 -5.46 13.87
C ASP A 299 -15.70 -5.99 12.95
N PHE A 300 -16.96 -5.62 13.18
CA PHE A 300 -18.08 -5.97 12.30
C PHE A 300 -17.92 -5.38 10.89
N HIS A 301 -17.31 -4.21 10.82
CA HIS A 301 -17.03 -3.55 9.54
C HIS A 301 -15.70 -2.77 9.62
N PRO A 302 -14.88 -2.72 8.54
CA PRO A 302 -13.60 -2.00 8.55
C PRO A 302 -13.68 -0.51 8.93
N ASP A 303 -14.80 0.16 8.64
CA ASP A 303 -15.01 1.56 8.99
C ASP A 303 -15.66 1.77 10.36
N SER A 304 -15.94 0.70 11.10
CA SER A 304 -16.55 0.81 12.43
C SER A 304 -15.57 1.27 13.49
N TRP A 305 -16.11 1.85 14.55
CA TRP A 305 -15.38 2.16 15.76
C TRP A 305 -15.31 0.92 16.67
N PRO A 306 -14.37 0.86 17.61
CA PRO A 306 -14.30 -0.22 18.58
C PRO A 306 -15.61 -0.41 19.35
N PHE A 307 -15.86 -1.63 19.79
CA PHE A 307 -17.06 -1.98 20.52
C PHE A 307 -17.14 -1.31 21.88
N VAL A 308 -18.35 -0.91 22.26
CA VAL A 308 -18.68 -0.46 23.60
C VAL A 308 -19.90 -1.17 24.14
N VAL A 309 -19.96 -1.32 25.45
CA VAL A 309 -21.15 -1.80 26.18
C VAL A 309 -21.83 -0.60 26.83
N ILE A 310 -23.13 -0.43 26.56
CA ILE A 310 -23.97 0.63 27.08
C ILE A 310 -25.08 -0.02 27.93
N ARG A 311 -25.09 0.26 29.21
CA ARG A 311 -26.13 -0.18 30.11
C ARG A 311 -27.23 0.85 30.23
N ASP A 312 -26.86 2.10 30.43
CA ASP A 312 -27.81 3.23 30.45
C ASP A 312 -27.67 4.04 29.14
N PRO A 313 -28.75 4.24 28.36
CA PRO A 313 -28.72 5.09 27.17
C PRO A 313 -28.16 6.50 27.42
N GLN A 314 -28.26 7.04 28.63
CA GLN A 314 -27.71 8.35 29.00
C GLN A 314 -26.17 8.38 28.99
N GLU A 315 -25.53 7.23 29.15
CA GLU A 315 -24.07 7.10 29.13
C GLU A 315 -23.49 7.01 27.70
N SER A 316 -24.32 6.97 26.66
CA SER A 316 -23.90 6.80 25.27
C SER A 316 -22.78 7.77 24.88
N ARG A 317 -22.88 9.06 25.27
CA ARG A 317 -21.87 10.07 25.00
C ARG A 317 -20.52 9.73 25.67
N ALA A 318 -20.55 9.44 26.95
CA ALA A 318 -19.34 9.10 27.72
C ALA A 318 -18.66 7.84 27.16
N LYS A 319 -19.44 6.82 26.85
CA LYS A 319 -18.93 5.57 26.28
C LYS A 319 -18.35 5.77 24.87
N LEU A 320 -19.01 6.51 23.97
CA LEU A 320 -18.50 6.79 22.63
C LEU A 320 -17.23 7.64 22.63
N LEU A 321 -17.09 8.58 23.58
CA LEU A 321 -15.84 9.34 23.73
C LEU A 321 -14.62 8.46 24.03
N THR A 322 -14.79 7.34 24.73
CA THR A 322 -13.69 6.44 25.06
C THR A 322 -13.17 5.64 23.85
N VAL A 323 -14.01 5.49 22.82
CA VAL A 323 -13.72 4.68 21.62
C VAL A 323 -13.80 5.48 20.32
N ALA A 324 -13.81 6.82 20.44
CA ALA A 324 -13.90 7.68 19.27
C ALA A 324 -12.91 7.27 18.17
N GLY A 325 -13.45 6.81 17.07
CA GLY A 325 -12.70 6.26 15.95
C GLY A 325 -12.41 7.30 14.87
N ASP A 326 -12.05 6.80 13.73
CA ASP A 326 -11.63 7.60 12.59
C ASP A 326 -12.82 8.28 11.91
N LYS A 327 -12.61 9.52 11.45
CA LYS A 327 -13.62 10.33 10.79
C LYS A 327 -13.89 9.88 9.36
N TYR A 328 -12.82 9.57 8.60
CA TYR A 328 -12.93 9.20 7.19
C TYR A 328 -12.91 7.68 6.98
N THR A 329 -13.73 7.22 6.02
CA THR A 329 -13.77 5.82 5.58
C THR A 329 -12.54 5.46 4.76
N TYR A 330 -12.26 4.17 4.59
CA TYR A 330 -11.21 3.71 3.67
C TYR A 330 -11.42 4.20 2.25
N ARG A 331 -12.66 4.26 1.77
CA ARG A 331 -12.99 4.81 0.46
C ARG A 331 -12.60 6.28 0.33
N GLN A 332 -12.98 7.12 1.30
CA GLN A 332 -12.62 8.55 1.27
C GLN A 332 -11.10 8.74 1.33
N MET A 333 -10.42 7.94 2.12
CA MET A 333 -8.95 7.93 2.19
C MET A 333 -8.33 7.49 0.86
N ASP A 334 -8.93 6.51 0.18
CA ASP A 334 -8.51 6.08 -1.16
C ASP A 334 -8.68 7.21 -2.18
N ASP A 335 -9.83 7.88 -2.21
CA ASP A 335 -10.11 9.03 -3.08
C ASP A 335 -9.12 10.19 -2.84
N PHE A 336 -8.78 10.49 -1.57
CA PHE A 336 -7.80 11.53 -1.24
C PHE A 336 -6.40 11.15 -1.72
N THR A 337 -5.98 9.92 -1.43
CA THR A 337 -4.63 9.47 -1.80
C THR A 337 -4.49 9.21 -3.30
N ASP A 338 -5.57 8.88 -4.03
CA ASP A 338 -5.59 8.82 -5.48
C ASP A 338 -5.31 10.18 -6.12
N LYS A 339 -5.92 11.26 -5.59
CA LYS A 339 -5.62 12.62 -6.03
C LYS A 339 -4.17 13.01 -5.78
N ILE A 340 -3.64 12.67 -4.59
CA ILE A 340 -2.22 12.88 -4.26
C ILE A 340 -1.31 12.10 -5.21
N GLU A 341 -1.60 10.82 -5.45
CA GLU A 341 -0.84 9.98 -6.38
C GLU A 341 -0.82 10.58 -7.79
N LYS A 342 -1.97 11.04 -8.30
CA LYS A 342 -2.09 11.68 -9.62
C LYS A 342 -1.28 12.97 -9.70
N GLY A 343 -1.33 13.79 -8.66
CA GLY A 343 -0.50 15.01 -8.57
C GLY A 343 0.99 14.69 -8.60
N LEU A 344 1.42 13.74 -7.79
CA LEU A 344 2.82 13.33 -7.68
C LEU A 344 3.36 12.64 -8.93
N LYS A 345 2.53 11.91 -9.69
CA LYS A 345 2.92 11.34 -11.00
C LYS A 345 3.27 12.41 -12.04
N GLY A 346 2.77 13.64 -11.88
CA GLY A 346 3.10 14.78 -12.73
C GLY A 346 4.48 15.40 -12.44
N VAL A 347 5.12 15.05 -11.32
CA VAL A 347 6.43 15.59 -10.93
C VAL A 347 7.54 14.97 -11.79
N ALA A 348 8.33 15.82 -12.46
CA ALA A 348 9.36 15.38 -13.42
C ALA A 348 10.43 14.49 -12.78
N GLN A 349 10.77 14.70 -11.51
CA GLN A 349 11.76 13.94 -10.76
C GLN A 349 11.22 12.62 -10.18
N ALA A 350 9.90 12.42 -10.14
CA ALA A 350 9.30 11.16 -9.69
C ALA A 350 9.42 10.10 -10.81
N SER A 351 9.86 8.89 -10.43
CA SER A 351 9.91 7.75 -11.36
C SER A 351 8.70 6.86 -11.19
N LYS A 352 8.31 6.58 -9.95
CA LYS A 352 7.19 5.70 -9.62
C LYS A 352 6.50 6.22 -8.37
N VAL A 353 5.19 6.25 -8.41
CA VAL A 353 4.36 6.54 -7.24
C VAL A 353 3.48 5.32 -7.00
N SER A 354 3.45 4.83 -5.78
CA SER A 354 2.66 3.66 -5.39
C SER A 354 1.96 3.93 -4.07
N ARG A 355 0.80 3.32 -3.87
CA ARG A 355 0.03 3.41 -2.64
C ARG A 355 -0.05 2.04 -1.97
N SER A 356 -0.07 2.02 -0.64
CA SER A 356 -0.24 0.82 0.17
C SER A 356 -1.20 1.08 1.33
N GLY A 357 -1.88 0.02 1.79
CA GLY A 357 -2.91 0.13 2.82
C GLY A 357 -4.29 0.46 2.28
N ILE A 358 -4.50 0.34 0.97
CA ILE A 358 -5.80 0.49 0.32
C ILE A 358 -6.63 -0.75 0.58
N LEU A 359 -7.86 -0.56 1.02
CA LEU A 359 -8.84 -1.63 1.15
C LEU A 359 -9.80 -1.59 -0.05
N PRO A 360 -9.72 -2.57 -0.96
CA PRO A 360 -10.52 -2.56 -2.18
C PRO A 360 -12.03 -2.69 -1.89
N GLU A 361 -12.83 -1.89 -2.58
CA GLU A 361 -14.28 -2.08 -2.60
C GLU A 361 -14.67 -3.28 -3.48
N ARG A 362 -15.74 -3.96 -3.09
CA ARG A 362 -16.37 -5.07 -3.80
C ARG A 362 -17.86 -4.82 -3.90
N VAL A 363 -18.48 -5.34 -4.95
CA VAL A 363 -19.93 -5.41 -5.07
C VAL A 363 -20.36 -6.82 -4.68
N PHE A 364 -21.20 -6.91 -3.67
CA PHE A 364 -21.79 -8.16 -3.20
C PHE A 364 -23.16 -8.34 -3.80
N LEU A 365 -23.43 -9.55 -4.27
CA LEU A 365 -24.74 -10.00 -4.74
C LEU A 365 -25.29 -10.96 -3.68
N LEU A 366 -26.12 -10.45 -2.79
CA LEU A 366 -26.74 -11.22 -1.73
C LEU A 366 -28.02 -11.87 -2.27
N TYR A 367 -28.09 -13.20 -2.28
CA TYR A 367 -29.18 -13.91 -2.91
C TYR A 367 -29.77 -15.01 -2.01
N SER A 368 -31.07 -15.27 -2.18
CA SER A 368 -31.71 -16.48 -1.69
C SER A 368 -31.61 -17.57 -2.76
N GLN A 369 -31.08 -18.74 -2.38
CA GLN A 369 -30.96 -19.87 -3.29
C GLN A 369 -32.31 -20.32 -3.85
N GLU A 370 -33.38 -20.29 -3.05
CA GLU A 370 -34.73 -20.62 -3.46
C GLU A 370 -35.26 -19.65 -4.53
N ARG A 371 -35.00 -18.35 -4.34
CA ARG A 371 -35.46 -17.30 -5.28
C ARG A 371 -34.75 -17.43 -6.63
N ILE A 372 -33.43 -17.66 -6.66
CA ILE A 372 -32.70 -17.85 -7.92
C ILE A 372 -33.14 -19.14 -8.62
N ALA A 373 -33.31 -20.24 -7.86
CA ALA A 373 -33.73 -21.52 -8.42
C ALA A 373 -35.12 -21.49 -9.02
N SER A 374 -36.07 -20.68 -8.48
CA SER A 374 -37.44 -20.55 -9.00
C SER A 374 -37.50 -19.96 -10.41
N TYR A 375 -36.46 -19.25 -10.85
CA TYR A 375 -36.30 -18.73 -12.22
C TYR A 375 -35.33 -19.56 -13.08
N GLY A 376 -34.94 -20.76 -12.62
CA GLY A 376 -34.06 -21.68 -13.36
C GLY A 376 -32.62 -21.19 -13.50
N LEU A 377 -32.21 -20.17 -12.75
CA LEU A 377 -30.84 -19.62 -12.75
C LEU A 377 -29.95 -20.34 -11.75
N LYS A 378 -28.66 -20.40 -12.07
CA LYS A 378 -27.62 -20.85 -11.14
C LYS A 378 -26.79 -19.64 -10.67
N PRO A 379 -26.40 -19.60 -9.39
CA PRO A 379 -25.53 -18.50 -8.90
C PRO A 379 -24.26 -18.30 -9.72
N GLY A 380 -23.68 -19.39 -10.27
CA GLY A 380 -22.49 -19.36 -11.11
C GLY A 380 -22.68 -18.69 -12.48
N ASP A 381 -23.93 -18.52 -12.94
CA ASP A 381 -24.22 -17.89 -14.24
C ASP A 381 -24.22 -16.36 -14.13
N LEU A 382 -24.48 -15.80 -12.94
CA LEU A 382 -24.57 -14.36 -12.70
C LEU A 382 -23.29 -13.59 -13.08
N PRO A 383 -22.08 -14.02 -12.71
CA PRO A 383 -20.85 -13.34 -13.12
C PRO A 383 -20.70 -13.25 -14.65
N ASN A 384 -21.06 -14.30 -15.38
CA ASN A 384 -20.97 -14.35 -16.84
C ASN A 384 -21.99 -13.39 -17.49
N ILE A 385 -23.21 -13.34 -16.97
CA ILE A 385 -24.26 -12.42 -17.45
C ILE A 385 -23.82 -10.97 -17.23
N LEU A 386 -23.28 -10.67 -16.06
CA LEU A 386 -22.78 -9.32 -15.74
C LEU A 386 -21.56 -8.96 -16.59
N ALA A 387 -20.61 -9.87 -16.78
CA ALA A 387 -19.45 -9.65 -17.64
C ALA A 387 -19.84 -9.39 -19.09
N ALA A 388 -20.85 -10.10 -19.61
CA ALA A 388 -21.37 -9.89 -20.97
C ALA A 388 -22.06 -8.53 -21.15
N ARG A 389 -22.53 -7.92 -20.07
CA ARG A 389 -23.17 -6.58 -20.08
C ARG A 389 -22.20 -5.46 -19.77
N ASN A 390 -21.16 -5.72 -19.02
CA ASN A 390 -20.12 -4.75 -18.65
C ASN A 390 -19.09 -4.62 -19.78
N ILE A 391 -19.52 -4.09 -20.92
CA ILE A 391 -18.66 -3.96 -22.10
C ILE A 391 -17.87 -2.66 -21.98
N THR A 392 -16.55 -2.79 -21.82
CA THR A 392 -15.59 -1.69 -21.94
C THR A 392 -14.93 -1.78 -23.31
N GLY A 393 -15.39 -1.00 -24.27
CA GLY A 393 -14.85 -1.00 -25.64
C GLY A 393 -14.63 0.40 -26.17
N ALA A 394 -13.56 0.58 -26.97
CA ALA A 394 -13.41 1.80 -27.76
C ALA A 394 -14.52 1.82 -28.84
N GLY A 395 -15.34 2.84 -28.82
CA GLY A 395 -16.39 3.01 -29.84
C GLY A 395 -15.83 3.37 -31.20
N PRO A 396 -16.60 3.07 -32.26
CA PRO A 396 -16.23 3.51 -33.58
C PRO A 396 -16.27 5.05 -33.65
N GLN A 397 -15.34 5.63 -34.38
CA GLN A 397 -15.41 7.04 -34.76
C GLN A 397 -16.30 7.18 -35.97
N LEU A 398 -17.34 7.97 -35.83
CA LEU A 398 -18.23 8.35 -36.92
C LEU A 398 -17.75 9.71 -37.48
N GLU A 399 -17.36 9.74 -38.73
CA GLU A 399 -17.05 10.96 -39.43
C GLU A 399 -18.32 11.48 -40.11
N ALA A 400 -18.85 12.60 -39.63
CA ALA A 400 -20.01 13.25 -40.21
C ALA A 400 -19.76 14.76 -40.32
N VAL A 401 -20.02 15.32 -41.50
CA VAL A 401 -19.91 16.77 -41.78
C VAL A 401 -18.56 17.36 -41.38
N GLY A 402 -17.44 16.65 -41.67
CA GLY A 402 -16.08 17.09 -41.37
C GLY A 402 -15.74 17.14 -39.87
N ARG A 403 -16.48 16.46 -39.02
CA ARG A 403 -16.23 16.30 -37.58
C ARG A 403 -16.23 14.83 -37.23
N ASN A 404 -15.27 14.44 -36.38
CA ASN A 404 -15.19 13.09 -35.80
C ASN A 404 -16.04 13.06 -34.54
N PHE A 405 -17.05 12.22 -34.51
CA PHE A 405 -17.83 11.92 -33.33
C PHE A 405 -17.32 10.59 -32.75
N SER A 406 -16.84 10.60 -31.54
CA SER A 406 -16.55 9.38 -30.77
C SER A 406 -17.90 8.88 -30.22
N VAL A 407 -18.34 7.70 -30.66
CA VAL A 407 -19.48 7.02 -30.06
C VAL A 407 -18.92 6.22 -28.89
N ASP A 408 -19.39 6.48 -27.68
CA ASP A 408 -19.05 5.68 -26.49
C ASP A 408 -20.09 4.55 -26.35
N PRO A 409 -19.76 3.33 -26.80
CA PRO A 409 -20.67 2.18 -26.68
C PRO A 409 -20.53 1.51 -25.31
N SER A 410 -19.77 2.10 -24.37
CA SER A 410 -19.49 1.46 -23.09
C SER A 410 -20.77 1.21 -22.32
N GLY A 411 -21.03 -0.07 -22.06
CA GLY A 411 -22.03 -0.55 -21.12
C GLY A 411 -21.47 -0.70 -19.70
N GLU A 412 -20.41 0.05 -19.36
CA GLU A 412 -19.77 0.00 -18.06
C GLU A 412 -20.75 0.38 -16.95
N PHE A 413 -20.80 -0.44 -15.90
CA PHE A 413 -21.64 -0.17 -14.74
C PHE A 413 -21.05 0.98 -13.92
N LYS A 414 -21.84 2.04 -13.72
CA LYS A 414 -21.45 3.23 -12.94
C LYS A 414 -22.08 3.26 -11.54
N SER A 415 -23.02 2.36 -11.26
CA SER A 415 -23.70 2.28 -9.97
C SER A 415 -24.28 0.89 -9.71
N GLU A 416 -24.53 0.58 -8.45
CA GLU A 416 -25.20 -0.64 -7.98
C GLU A 416 -26.60 -0.77 -8.59
N LYS A 417 -27.28 0.36 -8.76
CA LYS A 417 -28.60 0.39 -9.42
C LYS A 417 -28.55 -0.13 -10.85
N GLN A 418 -27.54 0.27 -11.63
CA GLN A 418 -27.37 -0.22 -13.00
C GLN A 418 -27.06 -1.72 -13.04
N ILE A 419 -26.34 -2.24 -12.07
CA ILE A 419 -26.13 -3.69 -11.92
C ILE A 419 -27.46 -4.38 -11.62
N GLY A 420 -28.25 -3.84 -10.69
CA GLY A 420 -29.58 -4.36 -10.35
C GLY A 420 -30.57 -4.31 -11.53
N ASP A 421 -30.46 -3.35 -12.42
CA ASP A 421 -31.32 -3.17 -13.59
C ASP A 421 -30.97 -4.10 -14.79
N VAL A 422 -29.99 -5.00 -14.63
CA VAL A 422 -29.69 -6.01 -15.67
C VAL A 422 -30.77 -7.05 -15.74
N ALA A 423 -31.35 -7.25 -16.93
CA ALA A 423 -32.25 -8.36 -17.17
C ALA A 423 -31.47 -9.68 -17.23
N VAL A 424 -31.79 -10.62 -16.34
CA VAL A 424 -31.09 -11.91 -16.17
C VAL A 424 -31.92 -13.11 -16.63
N ALA A 425 -33.23 -12.96 -16.70
CA ALA A 425 -34.16 -14.00 -17.15
C ALA A 425 -35.44 -13.37 -17.79
N HIS A 426 -36.32 -14.19 -18.29
CA HIS A 426 -37.66 -13.82 -18.70
C HIS A 426 -38.65 -14.76 -18.03
N THR A 427 -39.81 -14.21 -17.67
CA THR A 427 -40.92 -15.06 -17.19
C THR A 427 -41.51 -15.85 -18.36
N ASP A 428 -42.35 -16.86 -18.06
CA ASP A 428 -43.06 -17.65 -19.08
C ASP A 428 -43.92 -16.78 -20.00
N MET A 429 -44.32 -15.59 -19.56
CA MET A 429 -45.09 -14.60 -20.36
C MET A 429 -44.17 -13.62 -21.14
N GLY A 430 -42.85 -13.82 -21.12
CA GLY A 430 -41.87 -12.99 -21.83
C GLY A 430 -41.50 -11.67 -21.13
N ALA A 431 -41.96 -11.41 -19.90
CA ALA A 431 -41.55 -10.22 -19.15
C ALA A 431 -40.13 -10.37 -18.63
N PRO A 432 -39.29 -9.32 -18.70
CA PRO A 432 -37.92 -9.39 -18.17
C PRO A 432 -37.91 -9.49 -16.66
N VAL A 433 -37.03 -10.34 -16.14
CA VAL A 433 -36.70 -10.45 -14.72
C VAL A 433 -35.36 -9.76 -14.50
N TYR A 434 -35.37 -8.76 -13.66
CA TYR A 434 -34.17 -7.98 -13.36
C TYR A 434 -33.36 -8.59 -12.20
N LEU A 435 -32.05 -8.33 -12.19
CA LEU A 435 -31.17 -8.85 -11.13
C LEU A 435 -31.64 -8.40 -9.74
N ARG A 436 -32.10 -7.16 -9.58
CA ARG A 436 -32.65 -6.62 -8.31
C ARG A 436 -33.89 -7.37 -7.79
N ASP A 437 -34.57 -8.10 -8.64
CA ASP A 437 -35.75 -8.89 -8.24
C ASP A 437 -35.30 -10.21 -7.58
N LEU A 438 -34.06 -10.63 -7.80
CA LEU A 438 -33.47 -11.90 -7.35
C LEU A 438 -32.43 -11.74 -6.26
N VAL A 439 -31.68 -10.65 -6.29
CA VAL A 439 -30.53 -10.40 -5.39
C VAL A 439 -30.53 -8.95 -4.89
N ASP A 440 -30.00 -8.76 -3.70
CA ASP A 440 -29.68 -7.44 -3.18
C ASP A 440 -28.24 -7.10 -3.60
N VAL A 441 -28.08 -5.96 -4.29
CA VAL A 441 -26.79 -5.50 -4.82
C VAL A 441 -26.21 -4.47 -3.86
N GLU A 442 -25.15 -4.84 -3.16
CA GLU A 442 -24.58 -4.04 -2.09
C GLU A 442 -23.09 -3.78 -2.32
N ARG A 443 -22.65 -2.58 -1.97
CA ARG A 443 -21.24 -2.22 -2.00
C ARG A 443 -20.64 -2.37 -0.59
N GLY A 444 -19.51 -3.05 -0.52
CA GLY A 444 -18.75 -3.21 0.71
C GLY A 444 -17.26 -3.32 0.43
N TYR A 445 -16.49 -3.65 1.44
CA TYR A 445 -15.04 -3.87 1.29
C TYR A 445 -14.72 -5.35 1.15
N GLU A 446 -13.52 -5.63 0.60
CA GLU A 446 -12.98 -6.98 0.59
C GLU A 446 -12.93 -7.54 2.00
N SER A 447 -13.49 -8.72 2.21
CA SER A 447 -13.49 -9.42 3.50
C SER A 447 -12.84 -10.81 3.35
N PRO A 448 -11.93 -11.18 4.25
CA PRO A 448 -11.35 -10.36 5.32
C PRO A 448 -10.45 -9.24 4.79
N ALA A 449 -10.42 -8.11 5.49
CA ALA A 449 -9.54 -6.99 5.15
C ALA A 449 -8.06 -7.43 5.22
N ARG A 450 -7.31 -7.15 4.16
CA ARG A 450 -5.89 -7.53 4.04
C ARG A 450 -5.04 -6.29 3.75
N PHE A 451 -3.79 -6.32 4.24
CA PHE A 451 -2.78 -5.30 3.94
C PHE A 451 -3.19 -3.87 4.30
N THR A 452 -3.95 -3.70 5.38
CA THR A 452 -4.33 -2.39 5.90
C THR A 452 -3.16 -1.74 6.66
N ASN A 453 -3.00 -0.44 6.49
CA ASN A 453 -2.00 0.36 7.19
C ASN A 453 -2.65 1.17 8.31
N PHE A 454 -1.91 1.38 9.38
CA PHE A 454 -2.30 2.23 10.49
C PHE A 454 -1.19 3.24 10.78
N TYR A 455 -1.58 4.39 11.29
CA TYR A 455 -0.69 5.40 11.84
C TYR A 455 -0.89 5.47 13.34
N ASP A 456 0.17 5.19 14.07
CA ASP A 456 0.18 5.24 15.53
C ASP A 456 0.94 6.48 15.99
N TRP A 457 0.34 7.28 16.88
CA TRP A 457 0.99 8.46 17.46
C TRP A 457 0.61 8.62 18.94
N ARG A 458 1.36 9.48 19.64
CA ARG A 458 1.00 9.88 20.99
C ARG A 458 0.25 11.20 20.96
N ASP A 459 -0.88 11.27 21.68
CA ASP A 459 -1.62 12.49 21.89
C ASP A 459 -0.90 13.43 22.88
N ALA A 460 -1.45 14.64 23.11
CA ALA A 460 -0.90 15.62 24.04
C ALA A 460 -0.81 15.11 25.50
N ASN A 461 -1.60 14.10 25.86
CA ASN A 461 -1.61 13.47 27.18
C ASN A 461 -0.65 12.27 27.28
N GLY A 462 0.06 11.94 26.21
CA GLY A 462 1.01 10.83 26.15
C GLY A 462 0.39 9.45 25.85
N ASN A 463 -0.92 9.38 25.58
CA ASN A 463 -1.61 8.14 25.25
C ASN A 463 -1.40 7.78 23.78
N TRP A 464 -1.25 6.48 23.50
CA TRP A 464 -1.17 5.98 22.14
C TRP A 464 -2.53 6.07 21.45
N GLN A 465 -2.54 6.69 20.29
CA GLN A 465 -3.65 6.74 19.37
C GLN A 465 -3.32 6.00 18.09
N ARG A 466 -4.31 5.37 17.49
CA ARG A 466 -4.19 4.65 16.21
C ARG A 466 -5.28 5.11 15.27
N SER A 467 -4.92 5.39 14.02
CA SER A 467 -5.87 5.66 12.94
C SER A 467 -5.54 4.87 11.71
N ARG A 468 -6.57 4.59 10.91
CA ARG A 468 -6.37 4.02 9.58
C ARG A 468 -5.59 4.99 8.71
N ALA A 469 -4.72 4.45 7.87
CA ALA A 469 -3.83 5.24 7.04
C ALA A 469 -3.59 4.59 5.69
N ILE A 470 -3.30 5.42 4.69
CA ILE A 470 -2.79 4.97 3.39
C ILE A 470 -1.43 5.63 3.18
N THR A 471 -0.43 4.83 2.82
CA THR A 471 0.92 5.31 2.56
C THR A 471 1.13 5.47 1.07
N VAL A 472 1.57 6.65 0.67
CA VAL A 472 1.99 6.99 -0.70
C VAL A 472 3.51 7.00 -0.73
N ALA A 473 4.09 6.10 -1.50
CA ALA A 473 5.53 5.96 -1.65
C ALA A 473 5.96 6.51 -3.02
N VAL A 474 6.96 7.40 -3.02
CA VAL A 474 7.48 8.06 -4.21
C VAL A 474 8.94 7.72 -4.40
N GLN A 475 9.27 7.22 -5.57
CA GLN A 475 10.64 6.90 -5.97
C GLN A 475 11.18 8.04 -6.82
N MET A 476 12.44 8.39 -6.60
CA MET A 476 13.12 9.42 -7.36
C MET A 476 13.74 8.82 -8.62
N ARG A 477 13.74 9.59 -9.73
CA ARG A 477 14.43 9.19 -10.97
C ARG A 477 15.94 9.06 -10.77
N PRO A 478 16.57 8.07 -11.43
CA PRO A 478 18.01 7.93 -11.44
C PRO A 478 18.71 9.24 -11.92
N GLY A 479 19.81 9.60 -11.26
CA GLY A 479 20.60 10.77 -11.63
C GLY A 479 20.05 12.12 -11.16
N GLY A 480 18.96 12.15 -10.40
CA GLY A 480 18.39 13.37 -9.83
C GLY A 480 19.07 13.83 -8.55
N TYR A 481 18.69 15.04 -8.09
CA TYR A 481 19.11 15.60 -6.80
C TYR A 481 17.97 15.49 -5.81
N ILE A 482 18.23 14.94 -4.63
CA ILE A 482 17.21 14.74 -3.60
C ILE A 482 16.59 16.06 -3.13
N ARG A 483 17.36 17.15 -3.13
CA ARG A 483 16.86 18.48 -2.79
C ARG A 483 15.84 18.97 -3.81
N ASP A 484 16.15 18.89 -5.11
CA ASP A 484 15.27 19.35 -6.18
C ASP A 484 14.01 18.47 -6.27
N PHE A 485 14.16 17.17 -5.96
CA PHE A 485 13.05 16.25 -5.78
C PHE A 485 12.13 16.70 -4.64
N GLY A 486 12.69 17.01 -3.44
CA GLY A 486 11.91 17.48 -2.30
C GLY A 486 11.17 18.78 -2.60
N GLU A 487 11.86 19.80 -3.16
CA GLU A 487 11.25 21.07 -3.56
C GLU A 487 10.10 20.88 -4.57
N SER A 488 10.27 19.99 -5.54
CA SER A 488 9.23 19.70 -6.55
C SER A 488 8.02 18.96 -5.97
N ILE A 489 8.24 18.08 -4.99
CA ILE A 489 7.16 17.40 -4.27
C ILE A 489 6.39 18.42 -3.41
N ASP A 490 7.10 19.29 -2.67
CA ASP A 490 6.47 20.32 -1.84
C ASP A 490 5.60 21.26 -2.69
N GLN A 491 6.06 21.64 -3.88
CA GLN A 491 5.27 22.44 -4.83
C GLN A 491 4.03 21.71 -5.37
N ALA A 492 4.10 20.38 -5.50
CA ALA A 492 2.98 19.58 -6.00
C ALA A 492 1.92 19.29 -4.91
N LEU A 493 2.30 19.38 -3.63
CA LEU A 493 1.42 19.15 -2.48
C LEU A 493 0.82 20.45 -1.91
N GLY A 494 1.45 21.61 -2.14
CA GLY A 494 1.00 22.94 -1.67
C GLY A 494 0.08 23.60 -2.62
#